data_1bce776def0695032221fed17f1878b7
#
_entry.id   1bce776def0695032221fed17f1878b7
#
_cell.length_a   1.000
_cell.length_b   1.000
_cell.length_c   1.000
_cell.angle_alpha   90.00
_cell.angle_beta   90.00
_cell.angle_gamma   90.00
#
_symmetry.space_group_name_H-M   'P 1'
#
loop_
_entity.id
_entity.type
_entity.pdbx_description
1 polymer ?
#
loop_
_entity_poly.entity_id
_entity_poly.type
_entity_poly.pdbx_seq_one_letter_code
_entity_poly.pdbx_strand_id
1 'polypeptide(L)'
;MEVSKNFKSGFVTLIGRPNVGKSTLMNHLIGQKIAITSNKPQTTRNRIQTVLTTDEGQIVFLDTPGIHKAKNKLGDYMVNIAERTLNEVDVICWLVEPTTFIGAGERHIIEQLQKTKTPVILVINKVDTVKKEEILLFIDTYRKEYDFAEIVPVSGLKQINTDELIKCIFKYLPYGDPFYDEDTVTDQPMRQIVAELIREKALRSLDEEIPHGVAVTIESMKEVGNICHIEATIICEKDSHKGIIIGKGGQMLKKIGSKARPEIEDMLEMQVNLQLWVKVKKDWRDSDVLMKNFGYNPKEAKGND
;
A
#
# COMPACT_ATOMS: atom_id res chain seq x y z
N MET A 1 -22.33 -2.85 -20.24
CA MET A 1 -21.54 -3.24 -21.46
C MET A 1 -21.76 -4.70 -21.79
N GLU A 2 -21.87 -5.08 -23.09
CA GLU A 2 -21.64 -6.48 -23.46
C GLU A 2 -20.14 -6.75 -23.27
N VAL A 3 -19.82 -7.59 -22.30
CA VAL A 3 -18.43 -7.98 -22.02
C VAL A 3 -17.90 -8.74 -23.24
N SER A 4 -16.76 -8.30 -23.78
CA SER A 4 -16.09 -8.98 -24.88
C SER A 4 -15.78 -10.43 -24.50
N LYS A 5 -15.97 -11.39 -25.41
CA LYS A 5 -15.59 -12.81 -25.19
C LYS A 5 -14.10 -13.01 -24.81
N ASN A 6 -13.29 -11.97 -25.00
CA ASN A 6 -11.85 -11.98 -24.69
C ASN A 6 -11.50 -11.14 -23.46
N PHE A 7 -12.50 -10.71 -22.67
CA PHE A 7 -12.27 -9.94 -21.46
C PHE A 7 -11.57 -10.79 -20.40
N LYS A 8 -10.54 -10.25 -19.78
CA LYS A 8 -9.76 -10.91 -18.73
C LYS A 8 -9.93 -10.20 -17.41
N SER A 9 -10.13 -10.94 -16.34
CA SER A 9 -10.21 -10.36 -15.01
C SER A 9 -9.52 -11.25 -13.97
N GLY A 10 -8.86 -10.63 -13.02
CA GLY A 10 -8.16 -11.38 -11.98
C GLY A 10 -7.49 -10.51 -10.93
N PHE A 11 -6.99 -11.19 -9.91
CA PHE A 11 -6.33 -10.57 -8.76
C PHE A 11 -4.81 -10.58 -8.92
N VAL A 12 -4.19 -9.44 -8.62
CA VAL A 12 -2.75 -9.24 -8.73
C VAL A 12 -2.21 -8.66 -7.43
N THR A 13 -1.21 -9.29 -6.82
CA THR A 13 -0.58 -8.71 -5.63
C THR A 13 0.77 -8.07 -5.95
N LEU A 14 1.05 -6.95 -5.26
CA LEU A 14 2.34 -6.28 -5.27
C LEU A 14 3.09 -6.62 -4.00
N ILE A 15 4.17 -7.38 -4.12
CA ILE A 15 5.04 -7.74 -2.99
C ILE A 15 6.42 -7.14 -3.15
N GLY A 16 7.19 -7.14 -2.09
CA GLY A 16 8.56 -6.64 -2.06
C GLY A 16 8.90 -6.01 -0.72
N ARG A 17 10.17 -5.69 -0.54
CA ARG A 17 10.65 -5.02 0.67
C ARG A 17 9.95 -3.67 0.90
N PRO A 18 9.99 -3.12 2.12
CA PRO A 18 9.58 -1.75 2.36
C PRO A 18 10.34 -0.78 1.44
N ASN A 19 9.64 0.26 0.97
CA ASN A 19 10.19 1.37 0.18
C ASN A 19 10.66 1.05 -1.25
N VAL A 20 10.43 -0.14 -1.78
CA VAL A 20 10.70 -0.47 -3.19
C VAL A 20 9.74 0.21 -4.18
N GLY A 21 8.70 0.88 -3.69
CA GLY A 21 7.78 1.69 -4.50
C GLY A 21 6.45 1.03 -4.86
N LYS A 22 5.99 -0.02 -4.13
CA LYS A 22 4.72 -0.72 -4.38
C LYS A 22 3.52 0.23 -4.49
N SER A 23 3.22 0.96 -3.42
CA SER A 23 2.07 1.89 -3.38
C SER A 23 2.23 3.05 -4.37
N THR A 24 3.46 3.49 -4.68
CA THR A 24 3.70 4.51 -5.71
C THR A 24 3.34 3.97 -7.09
N LEU A 25 3.83 2.79 -7.43
CA LEU A 25 3.51 2.15 -8.70
C LEU A 25 2.00 1.93 -8.83
N MET A 26 1.35 1.37 -7.82
CA MET A 26 -0.08 1.12 -7.81
C MET A 26 -0.90 2.41 -8.03
N ASN A 27 -0.62 3.48 -7.29
CA ASN A 27 -1.31 4.76 -7.47
C ASN A 27 -1.14 5.31 -8.89
N HIS A 28 0.04 5.15 -9.50
CA HIS A 28 0.26 5.56 -10.90
C HIS A 28 -0.51 4.71 -11.90
N LEU A 29 -0.57 3.39 -11.70
CA LEU A 29 -1.33 2.49 -12.58
C LEU A 29 -2.83 2.78 -12.54
N ILE A 30 -3.35 3.15 -11.36
CA ILE A 30 -4.76 3.50 -11.16
C ILE A 30 -5.06 4.94 -11.60
N GLY A 31 -4.06 5.82 -11.65
CA GLY A 31 -4.24 7.26 -11.94
C GLY A 31 -4.78 8.07 -10.76
N GLN A 32 -4.94 7.45 -9.58
CA GLN A 32 -5.46 8.09 -8.37
C GLN A 32 -4.63 7.71 -7.13
N LYS A 33 -4.62 8.59 -6.13
CA LYS A 33 -3.92 8.35 -4.87
C LYS A 33 -4.83 7.65 -3.86
N ILE A 34 -4.83 6.32 -3.88
CA ILE A 34 -5.57 5.47 -2.94
C ILE A 34 -4.66 4.98 -1.81
N ALA A 35 -3.49 4.48 -2.14
CA ALA A 35 -2.51 4.02 -1.14
C ALA A 35 -1.57 5.14 -0.71
N ILE A 36 -1.31 5.22 0.59
CA ILE A 36 -0.34 6.19 1.12
C ILE A 36 1.09 5.80 0.77
N THR A 37 1.93 6.80 0.62
CA THR A 37 3.34 6.63 0.27
C THR A 37 4.25 7.32 1.28
N SER A 38 5.31 6.64 1.71
CA SER A 38 6.31 7.20 2.62
C SER A 38 7.63 6.45 2.46
N ASN A 39 8.74 7.10 2.81
CA ASN A 39 10.04 6.45 2.93
C ASN A 39 10.25 5.74 4.28
N LYS A 40 9.25 5.75 5.17
CA LYS A 40 9.31 5.04 6.45
C LYS A 40 8.86 3.58 6.27
N PRO A 41 9.45 2.61 6.97
CA PRO A 41 8.95 1.25 7.01
C PRO A 41 7.51 1.17 7.56
N GLN A 42 6.77 0.12 7.21
CA GLN A 42 5.39 -0.11 7.65
C GLN A 42 4.42 1.02 7.22
N THR A 43 4.63 1.59 6.03
CA THR A 43 3.72 2.57 5.45
C THR A 43 2.37 1.93 5.16
N THR A 44 2.32 0.86 4.37
CA THR A 44 1.12 0.03 4.16
C THR A 44 1.01 -0.97 5.32
N ARG A 45 -0.13 -1.03 5.99
CA ARG A 45 -0.40 -1.94 7.12
C ARG A 45 -1.54 -2.90 6.87
N ASN A 46 -2.53 -2.49 6.06
CA ASN A 46 -3.65 -3.31 5.62
C ASN A 46 -3.45 -3.71 4.15
N ARG A 47 -4.16 -4.74 3.71
CA ARG A 47 -4.35 -5.01 2.30
C ARG A 47 -5.21 -3.89 1.72
N ILE A 48 -4.70 -3.19 0.72
CA ILE A 48 -5.43 -2.15 0.00
C ILE A 48 -5.80 -2.73 -1.35
N GLN A 49 -7.09 -2.72 -1.66
CA GLN A 49 -7.61 -3.17 -2.93
C GLN A 49 -7.91 -1.98 -3.83
N THR A 50 -7.42 -2.05 -5.06
CA THR A 50 -7.72 -1.08 -6.11
C THR A 50 -8.04 -1.79 -7.41
N VAL A 51 -8.85 -1.18 -8.24
CA VAL A 51 -9.36 -1.76 -9.48
C VAL A 51 -8.90 -0.90 -10.65
N LEU A 52 -8.31 -1.54 -11.64
CA LEU A 52 -8.00 -0.95 -12.94
C LEU A 52 -8.85 -1.63 -14.00
N THR A 53 -9.79 -0.90 -14.57
CA THR A 53 -10.61 -1.37 -15.69
C THR A 53 -10.11 -0.76 -17.00
N THR A 54 -9.96 -1.58 -18.03
CA THR A 54 -9.56 -1.22 -19.38
C THR A 54 -10.43 -1.95 -20.39
N ASP A 55 -10.33 -1.64 -21.69
CA ASP A 55 -11.03 -2.36 -22.75
C ASP A 55 -10.62 -3.84 -22.86
N GLU A 56 -9.41 -4.20 -22.40
CA GLU A 56 -8.88 -5.55 -22.45
C GLU A 56 -9.32 -6.39 -21.23
N GLY A 57 -9.62 -5.75 -20.11
CA GLY A 57 -9.96 -6.48 -18.88
C GLY A 57 -9.94 -5.63 -17.62
N GLN A 58 -10.07 -6.33 -16.49
CA GLN A 58 -10.07 -5.73 -15.16
C GLN A 58 -9.00 -6.39 -14.28
N ILE A 59 -8.12 -5.56 -13.72
CA ILE A 59 -7.09 -5.99 -12.78
C ILE A 59 -7.49 -5.51 -11.38
N VAL A 60 -7.64 -6.43 -10.44
CA VAL A 60 -7.84 -6.11 -9.03
C VAL A 60 -6.48 -6.19 -8.33
N PHE A 61 -5.86 -5.05 -8.11
CA PHE A 61 -4.58 -4.97 -7.39
C PHE A 61 -4.78 -5.07 -5.88
N LEU A 62 -3.93 -5.87 -5.25
CA LEU A 62 -3.85 -6.03 -3.80
C LEU A 62 -2.47 -5.53 -3.34
N ASP A 63 -2.38 -4.26 -2.89
CA ASP A 63 -1.17 -3.74 -2.23
C ASP A 63 -1.09 -4.32 -0.81
N THR A 64 0.01 -4.96 -0.50
CA THR A 64 0.22 -5.61 0.78
C THR A 64 1.31 -4.92 1.60
N PRO A 65 1.28 -5.06 2.94
CA PRO A 65 2.41 -4.68 3.76
C PRO A 65 3.72 -5.29 3.23
N GLY A 66 4.81 -4.53 3.32
CA GLY A 66 6.12 -5.07 2.94
C GLY A 66 6.53 -6.26 3.83
N ILE A 67 7.01 -7.34 3.23
CA ILE A 67 7.44 -8.53 3.95
C ILE A 67 8.69 -8.20 4.78
N HIS A 68 8.60 -8.38 6.10
CA HIS A 68 9.66 -8.08 7.06
C HIS A 68 9.53 -8.95 8.30
N LYS A 69 10.57 -9.02 9.13
CA LYS A 69 10.50 -9.75 10.40
C LYS A 69 9.62 -8.99 11.41
N ALA A 70 8.57 -9.64 11.90
CA ALA A 70 7.68 -9.07 12.90
C ALA A 70 8.39 -8.84 14.24
N LYS A 71 8.00 -7.77 14.94
CA LYS A 71 8.53 -7.41 16.29
C LYS A 71 7.42 -7.25 17.32
N ASN A 72 6.17 -7.27 16.93
CA ASN A 72 4.98 -7.11 17.75
C ASN A 72 3.77 -7.69 17.01
N LYS A 73 2.60 -7.78 17.67
CA LYS A 73 1.38 -8.34 17.06
C LYS A 73 0.92 -7.61 15.81
N LEU A 74 1.09 -6.29 15.70
CA LEU A 74 0.80 -5.57 14.47
C LEU A 74 1.73 -6.02 13.34
N GLY A 75 3.00 -6.29 13.65
CA GLY A 75 3.95 -6.86 12.70
C GLY A 75 3.54 -8.26 12.23
N ASP A 76 3.12 -9.14 13.15
CA ASP A 76 2.60 -10.47 12.83
C ASP A 76 1.36 -10.37 11.94
N TYR A 77 0.44 -9.47 12.26
CA TYR A 77 -0.74 -9.19 11.43
C TYR A 77 -0.36 -8.81 9.99
N MET A 78 0.61 -7.91 9.81
CA MET A 78 1.06 -7.49 8.48
C MET A 78 1.72 -8.61 7.68
N VAL A 79 2.54 -9.44 8.32
CA VAL A 79 3.19 -10.60 7.68
C VAL A 79 2.14 -11.61 7.24
N ASN A 80 1.20 -11.96 8.12
CA ASN A 80 0.14 -12.92 7.80
C ASN A 80 -0.75 -12.45 6.64
N ILE A 81 -1.10 -11.17 6.57
CA ILE A 81 -1.83 -10.62 5.41
C ILE A 81 -1.03 -10.77 4.12
N ALA A 82 0.26 -10.42 4.14
CA ALA A 82 1.10 -10.50 2.95
C ALA A 82 1.25 -11.96 2.46
N GLU A 83 1.53 -12.91 3.37
CA GLU A 83 1.69 -14.32 3.03
C GLU A 83 0.38 -14.95 2.52
N ARG A 84 -0.74 -14.64 3.16
CA ARG A 84 -2.05 -15.13 2.73
C ARG A 84 -2.40 -14.66 1.32
N THR A 85 -2.16 -13.40 1.02
CA THR A 85 -2.48 -12.81 -0.29
C THR A 85 -1.73 -13.53 -1.43
N LEU A 86 -0.54 -14.09 -1.20
CA LEU A 86 0.20 -14.85 -2.22
C LEU A 86 -0.57 -16.08 -2.76
N ASN A 87 -1.44 -16.65 -1.94
CA ASN A 87 -2.22 -17.85 -2.29
C ASN A 87 -3.61 -17.54 -2.85
N GLU A 88 -4.01 -16.26 -2.86
CA GLU A 88 -5.35 -15.80 -3.26
C GLU A 88 -5.35 -15.06 -4.60
N VAL A 89 -4.22 -14.98 -5.30
CA VAL A 89 -4.06 -14.16 -6.51
C VAL A 89 -3.70 -14.99 -7.74
N ASP A 90 -4.02 -14.43 -8.91
CA ASP A 90 -3.73 -15.02 -10.22
C ASP A 90 -2.31 -14.66 -10.69
N VAL A 91 -1.77 -13.51 -10.27
CA VAL A 91 -0.43 -13.04 -10.63
C VAL A 91 0.23 -12.36 -9.43
N ILE A 92 1.52 -12.63 -9.24
CA ILE A 92 2.36 -11.95 -8.25
C ILE A 92 3.33 -11.02 -8.97
N CYS A 93 3.30 -9.73 -8.66
CA CYS A 93 4.31 -8.77 -9.07
C CYS A 93 5.29 -8.56 -7.92
N TRP A 94 6.50 -9.11 -8.04
CA TRP A 94 7.56 -8.88 -7.06
C TRP A 94 8.40 -7.67 -7.44
N LEU A 95 8.26 -6.60 -6.67
CA LEU A 95 9.00 -5.36 -6.87
C LEU A 95 10.35 -5.39 -6.14
N VAL A 96 11.39 -5.03 -6.88
CA VAL A 96 12.76 -4.87 -6.39
C VAL A 96 13.36 -3.54 -6.84
N GLU A 97 14.38 -3.08 -6.15
CA GLU A 97 15.21 -1.95 -6.61
C GLU A 97 16.29 -2.45 -7.58
N PRO A 98 16.83 -1.58 -8.46
CA PRO A 98 17.87 -1.95 -9.41
C PRO A 98 19.22 -2.14 -8.66
N THR A 99 19.49 -3.36 -8.23
CA THR A 99 20.70 -3.73 -7.49
C THR A 99 21.16 -5.15 -7.86
N THR A 100 22.45 -5.39 -7.79
CA THR A 100 23.05 -6.74 -7.93
C THR A 100 23.14 -7.45 -6.58
N PHE A 101 22.81 -6.77 -5.47
CA PHE A 101 22.88 -7.36 -4.14
C PHE A 101 21.55 -8.01 -3.77
N ILE A 102 21.54 -9.32 -3.62
CA ILE A 102 20.41 -10.12 -3.13
C ILE A 102 20.59 -10.32 -1.63
N GLY A 103 19.90 -9.51 -0.82
CA GLY A 103 20.00 -9.54 0.63
C GLY A 103 19.12 -10.61 1.28
N ALA A 104 19.15 -10.69 2.60
CA ALA A 104 18.33 -11.64 3.37
C ALA A 104 16.82 -11.43 3.16
N GLY A 105 16.39 -10.18 2.94
CA GLY A 105 14.98 -9.86 2.66
C GLY A 105 14.49 -10.43 1.33
N GLU A 106 15.29 -10.29 0.28
CA GLU A 106 14.99 -10.88 -1.04
C GLU A 106 14.99 -12.40 -0.98
N ARG A 107 15.99 -13.01 -0.31
CA ARG A 107 16.05 -14.48 -0.13
C ARG A 107 14.82 -15.02 0.58
N HIS A 108 14.37 -14.33 1.62
CA HIS A 108 13.13 -14.72 2.32
C HIS A 108 11.90 -14.65 1.40
N ILE A 109 11.80 -13.61 0.54
CA ILE A 109 10.71 -13.53 -0.45
C ILE A 109 10.81 -14.69 -1.45
N ILE A 110 12.01 -15.00 -1.97
CA ILE A 110 12.21 -16.14 -2.87
C ILE A 110 11.74 -17.44 -2.25
N GLU A 111 12.07 -17.69 -0.96
CA GLU A 111 11.61 -18.86 -0.22
C GLU A 111 10.07 -18.96 -0.13
N GLN A 112 9.38 -17.84 -0.01
CA GLN A 112 7.91 -17.82 -0.03
C GLN A 112 7.36 -18.06 -1.44
N LEU A 113 7.96 -17.44 -2.46
CA LEU A 113 7.55 -17.61 -3.86
C LEU A 113 7.73 -19.05 -4.36
N GLN A 114 8.74 -19.76 -3.88
CA GLN A 114 8.96 -21.19 -4.21
C GLN A 114 7.83 -22.11 -3.70
N LYS A 115 7.01 -21.64 -2.77
CA LYS A 115 5.88 -22.42 -2.23
C LYS A 115 4.60 -22.25 -3.03
N THR A 116 4.50 -21.27 -3.91
CA THR A 116 3.34 -21.01 -4.76
C THR A 116 3.57 -21.50 -6.20
N LYS A 117 2.46 -21.76 -6.90
CA LYS A 117 2.45 -22.05 -8.35
C LYS A 117 1.99 -20.85 -9.16
N THR A 118 1.65 -19.75 -8.50
CA THR A 118 1.19 -18.51 -9.14
C THR A 118 2.31 -17.90 -9.98
N PRO A 119 2.06 -17.48 -11.22
CA PRO A 119 3.06 -16.83 -12.06
C PRO A 119 3.59 -15.56 -11.38
N VAL A 120 4.93 -15.43 -11.38
CA VAL A 120 5.64 -14.30 -10.75
C VAL A 120 6.26 -13.42 -11.84
N ILE A 121 5.86 -12.17 -11.87
CA ILE A 121 6.49 -11.12 -12.67
C ILE A 121 7.48 -10.36 -11.79
N LEU A 122 8.76 -10.38 -12.14
CA LEU A 122 9.75 -9.53 -11.49
C LEU A 122 9.63 -8.11 -12.02
N VAL A 123 9.41 -7.15 -11.14
CA VAL A 123 9.33 -5.73 -11.48
C VAL A 123 10.53 -5.00 -10.92
N ILE A 124 11.53 -4.71 -11.75
CA ILE A 124 12.70 -3.92 -11.36
C ILE A 124 12.29 -2.44 -11.42
N ASN A 125 11.89 -1.91 -10.27
CA ASN A 125 11.38 -0.53 -10.16
C ASN A 125 12.51 0.48 -9.96
N LYS A 126 12.21 1.77 -10.12
CA LYS A 126 13.14 2.90 -9.98
C LYS A 126 14.28 2.91 -11.01
N VAL A 127 14.04 2.40 -12.21
CA VAL A 127 15.07 2.41 -13.28
C VAL A 127 15.51 3.81 -13.72
N ASP A 128 14.73 4.84 -13.34
CA ASP A 128 15.10 6.25 -13.52
C ASP A 128 16.29 6.69 -12.65
N THR A 129 16.73 5.88 -11.69
CA THR A 129 17.85 6.17 -10.78
C THR A 129 19.19 5.56 -11.25
N VAL A 130 19.18 4.77 -12.31
CA VAL A 130 20.36 4.06 -12.84
C VAL A 130 20.51 4.28 -14.34
N LYS A 131 21.68 3.92 -14.89
CA LYS A 131 21.91 3.99 -16.33
C LYS A 131 21.26 2.81 -17.06
N LYS A 132 20.78 3.04 -18.29
CA LYS A 132 20.11 1.99 -19.09
C LYS A 132 20.99 0.74 -19.31
N GLU A 133 22.30 0.94 -19.45
CA GLU A 133 23.26 -0.13 -19.68
C GLU A 133 23.38 -1.08 -18.48
N GLU A 134 23.06 -0.59 -17.27
CA GLU A 134 23.14 -1.39 -16.04
C GLU A 134 21.90 -2.29 -15.86
N ILE A 135 20.79 -1.99 -16.53
CA ILE A 135 19.51 -2.72 -16.35
C ILE A 135 19.66 -4.21 -16.68
N LEU A 136 20.40 -4.54 -17.74
CA LEU A 136 20.66 -5.94 -18.13
C LEU A 136 21.40 -6.71 -17.03
N LEU A 137 22.32 -6.06 -16.32
CA LEU A 137 23.04 -6.67 -15.21
C LEU A 137 22.10 -7.04 -14.05
N PHE A 138 21.13 -6.18 -13.75
CA PHE A 138 20.14 -6.45 -12.70
C PHE A 138 19.21 -7.60 -13.12
N ILE A 139 18.75 -7.62 -14.37
CA ILE A 139 17.95 -8.72 -14.93
C ILE A 139 18.72 -10.04 -14.79
N ASP A 140 19.97 -10.08 -15.23
CA ASP A 140 20.79 -11.30 -15.17
C ASP A 140 21.09 -11.75 -13.72
N THR A 141 21.13 -10.83 -12.78
CA THR A 141 21.31 -11.16 -11.37
C THR A 141 20.08 -11.88 -10.82
N TYR A 142 18.89 -11.32 -11.02
CA TYR A 142 17.65 -11.88 -10.46
C TYR A 142 17.20 -13.16 -11.17
N ARG A 143 17.39 -13.28 -12.50
CA ARG A 143 16.97 -14.49 -13.26
C ARG A 143 17.73 -15.76 -12.85
N LYS A 144 18.85 -15.66 -12.13
CA LYS A 144 19.57 -16.80 -11.56
C LYS A 144 18.97 -17.30 -10.25
N GLU A 145 18.18 -16.47 -9.58
CA GLU A 145 17.62 -16.77 -8.26
C GLU A 145 16.23 -17.42 -8.32
N TYR A 146 15.46 -17.15 -9.38
CA TYR A 146 14.09 -17.65 -9.54
C TYR A 146 13.68 -17.69 -11.02
N ASP A 147 12.80 -18.64 -11.38
CA ASP A 147 12.22 -18.75 -12.73
C ASP A 147 10.98 -17.85 -12.86
N PHE A 148 11.21 -16.62 -13.30
CA PHE A 148 10.16 -15.62 -13.45
C PHE A 148 9.36 -15.84 -14.73
N ALA A 149 8.05 -15.65 -14.67
CA ALA A 149 7.19 -15.64 -15.86
C ALA A 149 7.55 -14.50 -16.81
N GLU A 150 7.86 -13.31 -16.25
CA GLU A 150 8.32 -12.12 -16.99
C GLU A 150 9.26 -11.30 -16.08
N ILE A 151 10.11 -10.48 -16.69
CA ILE A 151 10.96 -9.50 -15.99
C ILE A 151 10.76 -8.14 -16.66
N VAL A 152 10.21 -7.18 -15.93
CA VAL A 152 9.83 -5.86 -16.47
C VAL A 152 10.53 -4.75 -15.68
N PRO A 153 11.52 -4.07 -16.28
CA PRO A 153 12.11 -2.87 -15.69
C PRO A 153 11.14 -1.69 -15.82
N VAL A 154 10.83 -1.01 -14.69
CA VAL A 154 9.88 0.11 -14.67
C VAL A 154 10.37 1.29 -13.82
N SER A 155 9.80 2.46 -14.03
CA SER A 155 9.78 3.51 -13.02
C SER A 155 8.34 3.88 -12.72
N GLY A 156 7.85 3.46 -11.56
CA GLY A 156 6.52 3.87 -11.09
C GLY A 156 6.41 5.38 -10.83
N LEU A 157 7.52 6.05 -10.50
CA LEU A 157 7.54 7.51 -10.29
C LEU A 157 7.50 8.29 -11.62
N LYS A 158 8.17 7.80 -12.65
CA LYS A 158 8.30 8.47 -13.96
C LYS A 158 7.41 7.86 -15.04
N GLN A 159 6.58 6.86 -14.68
CA GLN A 159 5.69 6.14 -15.59
C GLN A 159 6.43 5.52 -16.80
N ILE A 160 7.65 5.00 -16.56
CA ILE A 160 8.43 4.33 -17.60
C ILE A 160 8.05 2.85 -17.60
N ASN A 161 7.69 2.30 -18.77
CA ASN A 161 7.31 0.92 -19.02
C ASN A 161 6.11 0.41 -18.19
N THR A 162 5.29 1.28 -17.64
CA THR A 162 4.10 0.90 -16.87
C THR A 162 3.05 0.20 -17.72
N ASP A 163 2.87 0.65 -18.98
CA ASP A 163 1.95 0.03 -19.93
C ASP A 163 2.41 -1.39 -20.31
N GLU A 164 3.72 -1.62 -20.44
CA GLU A 164 4.26 -2.94 -20.72
C GLU A 164 4.04 -3.89 -19.54
N LEU A 165 4.16 -3.39 -18.30
CA LEU A 165 3.82 -4.16 -17.11
C LEU A 165 2.34 -4.60 -17.13
N ILE A 166 1.41 -3.70 -17.47
CA ILE A 166 -0.01 -4.03 -17.58
C ILE A 166 -0.25 -5.10 -18.65
N LYS A 167 0.36 -4.99 -19.83
CA LYS A 167 0.29 -6.02 -20.88
C LYS A 167 0.83 -7.36 -20.40
N CYS A 168 1.97 -7.37 -19.68
CA CYS A 168 2.52 -8.59 -19.11
C CYS A 168 1.57 -9.23 -18.08
N ILE A 169 0.92 -8.42 -17.24
CA ILE A 169 -0.07 -8.92 -16.29
C ILE A 169 -1.24 -9.58 -17.02
N PHE A 170 -1.83 -8.92 -18.04
CA PHE A 170 -2.95 -9.47 -18.81
C PHE A 170 -2.63 -10.80 -19.53
N LYS A 171 -1.35 -11.11 -19.86
CA LYS A 171 -1.00 -12.42 -20.43
C LYS A 171 -1.40 -13.57 -19.52
N TYR A 172 -1.28 -13.38 -18.20
CA TYR A 172 -1.44 -14.43 -17.17
C TYR A 172 -2.80 -14.39 -16.47
N LEU A 173 -3.61 -13.35 -16.68
CA LEU A 173 -4.96 -13.32 -16.11
C LEU A 173 -5.91 -14.26 -16.85
N PRO A 174 -6.85 -14.90 -16.12
CA PRO A 174 -7.89 -15.73 -16.72
C PRO A 174 -8.91 -14.90 -17.51
N TYR A 175 -9.60 -15.55 -18.44
CA TYR A 175 -10.79 -14.99 -19.06
C TYR A 175 -11.94 -15.02 -18.06
N GLY A 176 -12.69 -13.95 -17.94
CA GLY A 176 -13.81 -13.84 -17.02
C GLY A 176 -14.47 -12.48 -17.04
N ASP A 177 -15.66 -12.39 -16.43
CA ASP A 177 -16.40 -11.15 -16.27
C ASP A 177 -15.72 -10.21 -15.26
N PRO A 178 -15.97 -8.88 -15.33
CA PRO A 178 -15.45 -7.95 -14.34
C PRO A 178 -16.02 -8.25 -12.95
N PHE A 179 -15.18 -8.08 -11.91
CA PHE A 179 -15.58 -8.25 -10.52
C PHE A 179 -16.29 -7.01 -9.96
N TYR A 180 -16.02 -5.86 -10.55
CA TYR A 180 -16.50 -4.55 -10.11
C TYR A 180 -17.04 -3.75 -11.27
N ASP A 181 -17.90 -2.78 -10.97
CA ASP A 181 -18.37 -1.82 -11.96
C ASP A 181 -17.19 -1.02 -12.55
N GLU A 182 -17.35 -0.55 -13.78
CA GLU A 182 -16.30 0.11 -14.56
C GLU A 182 -15.67 1.31 -13.85
N ASP A 183 -16.50 2.08 -13.12
CA ASP A 183 -16.08 3.29 -12.41
C ASP A 183 -15.48 2.99 -11.01
N THR A 184 -15.47 1.73 -10.59
CA THR A 184 -14.95 1.35 -9.28
C THR A 184 -13.43 1.43 -9.30
N VAL A 185 -12.85 2.26 -8.43
CA VAL A 185 -11.40 2.41 -8.26
C VAL A 185 -10.88 1.67 -7.02
N THR A 186 -11.70 1.59 -5.97
CA THR A 186 -11.36 0.91 -4.72
C THR A 186 -12.63 0.53 -3.95
N ASP A 187 -12.55 -0.52 -3.14
CA ASP A 187 -13.60 -0.90 -2.18
C ASP A 187 -13.38 -0.29 -0.79
N GLN A 188 -12.29 0.48 -0.61
CA GLN A 188 -11.96 1.04 0.69
C GLN A 188 -12.96 2.13 1.10
N PRO A 189 -13.52 2.09 2.33
CA PRO A 189 -14.35 3.15 2.82
C PRO A 189 -13.63 4.51 2.82
N MET A 190 -14.27 5.56 2.36
CA MET A 190 -13.67 6.92 2.29
C MET A 190 -13.05 7.36 3.61
N ARG A 191 -13.70 7.05 4.74
CA ARG A 191 -13.17 7.33 6.09
C ARG A 191 -11.80 6.69 6.34
N GLN A 192 -11.56 5.49 5.80
CA GLN A 192 -10.30 4.79 5.97
C GLN A 192 -9.20 5.45 5.12
N ILE A 193 -9.51 5.85 3.89
CA ILE A 193 -8.57 6.55 3.02
C ILE A 193 -8.17 7.89 3.65
N VAL A 194 -9.14 8.65 4.17
CA VAL A 194 -8.89 9.91 4.88
C VAL A 194 -8.01 9.70 6.12
N ALA A 195 -8.26 8.66 6.92
CA ALA A 195 -7.41 8.32 8.07
C ALA A 195 -5.96 8.01 7.64
N GLU A 196 -5.80 7.27 6.56
CA GLU A 196 -4.49 6.93 6.02
C GLU A 196 -3.77 8.17 5.44
N LEU A 197 -4.45 9.10 4.76
CA LEU A 197 -3.88 10.37 4.31
C LEU A 197 -3.33 11.19 5.50
N ILE A 198 -4.08 11.28 6.60
CA ILE A 198 -3.60 11.95 7.83
C ILE A 198 -2.39 11.21 8.39
N ARG A 199 -2.44 9.86 8.43
CA ARG A 199 -1.32 9.03 8.91
C ARG A 199 -0.08 9.21 8.04
N GLU A 200 -0.20 9.31 6.73
CA GLU A 200 0.93 9.61 5.83
C GLU A 200 1.63 10.92 6.22
N LYS A 201 0.85 11.98 6.50
CA LYS A 201 1.46 13.28 6.88
C LYS A 201 2.11 13.22 8.26
N ALA A 202 1.57 12.44 9.18
CA ALA A 202 2.23 12.15 10.45
C ALA A 202 3.53 11.38 10.23
N LEU A 203 3.54 10.29 9.42
CA LEU A 203 4.74 9.53 9.08
C LEU A 203 5.85 10.40 8.47
N ARG A 204 5.48 11.32 7.56
CA ARG A 204 6.44 12.22 6.90
C ARG A 204 6.92 13.37 7.77
N SER A 205 6.22 13.68 8.85
CA SER A 205 6.52 14.83 9.72
C SER A 205 7.20 14.45 11.02
N LEU A 206 7.19 13.16 11.38
CA LEU A 206 7.73 12.61 12.62
C LEU A 206 8.94 11.73 12.31
N ASP A 207 9.86 11.63 13.26
CA ASP A 207 11.11 10.88 13.10
C ASP A 207 11.28 9.79 14.16
N GLU A 208 12.36 9.05 14.08
CA GLU A 208 12.75 7.94 14.96
C GLU A 208 11.65 6.88 15.08
N GLU A 209 11.31 6.46 16.30
CA GLU A 209 10.35 5.39 16.60
C GLU A 209 8.88 5.85 16.61
N ILE A 210 8.63 7.17 16.64
CA ILE A 210 7.28 7.73 16.79
C ILE A 210 6.35 7.34 15.64
N PRO A 211 6.77 7.43 14.35
CA PRO A 211 5.93 7.06 13.21
C PRO A 211 5.40 5.63 13.28
N HIS A 212 6.21 4.70 13.79
CA HIS A 212 5.85 3.28 13.86
C HIS A 212 4.71 2.99 14.85
N GLY A 213 4.55 3.83 15.88
CA GLY A 213 3.50 3.72 16.89
C GLY A 213 2.27 4.59 16.63
N VAL A 214 2.16 5.23 15.44
CA VAL A 214 1.01 6.09 15.09
C VAL A 214 -0.09 5.28 14.38
N ALA A 215 -1.33 5.44 14.86
CA ALA A 215 -2.56 5.10 14.13
C ALA A 215 -3.47 6.34 14.06
N VAL A 216 -4.43 6.35 13.16
CA VAL A 216 -5.41 7.44 13.02
C VAL A 216 -6.81 6.86 12.97
N THR A 217 -7.72 7.45 13.75
CA THR A 217 -9.15 7.13 13.74
C THR A 217 -9.96 8.36 13.35
N ILE A 218 -10.99 8.15 12.53
CA ILE A 218 -11.96 9.21 12.20
C ILE A 218 -13.11 9.08 13.19
N GLU A 219 -13.27 10.04 14.06
CA GLU A 219 -14.36 10.07 15.06
C GLU A 219 -15.67 10.52 14.39
N SER A 220 -15.60 11.57 13.57
CA SER A 220 -16.73 12.12 12.83
C SER A 220 -16.33 12.55 11.43
N MET A 221 -17.20 12.33 10.46
CA MET A 221 -17.08 12.83 9.08
C MET A 221 -18.48 13.14 8.59
N LYS A 222 -18.80 14.45 8.47
CA LYS A 222 -20.16 14.93 8.16
C LYS A 222 -20.10 16.06 7.15
N GLU A 223 -20.92 15.97 6.14
CA GLU A 223 -21.10 17.02 5.14
C GLU A 223 -22.17 18.01 5.62
N VAL A 224 -21.82 19.29 5.60
CA VAL A 224 -22.73 20.39 5.91
C VAL A 224 -22.57 21.47 4.83
N GLY A 225 -23.56 21.59 3.95
CA GLY A 225 -23.42 22.41 2.75
C GLY A 225 -22.29 21.91 1.86
N ASN A 226 -21.34 22.79 1.50
CA ASN A 226 -20.19 22.47 0.63
C ASN A 226 -18.91 22.15 1.45
N ILE A 227 -19.03 21.88 2.75
CA ILE A 227 -17.89 21.65 3.63
C ILE A 227 -18.05 20.28 4.32
N CYS A 228 -17.02 19.45 4.22
CA CYS A 228 -16.91 18.23 5.01
C CYS A 228 -16.20 18.51 6.34
N HIS A 229 -16.88 18.34 7.46
CA HIS A 229 -16.32 18.45 8.80
C HIS A 229 -15.77 17.10 9.24
N ILE A 230 -14.45 17.05 9.45
CA ILE A 230 -13.74 15.83 9.82
C ILE A 230 -13.07 16.02 11.17
N GLU A 231 -13.41 15.11 12.09
CA GLU A 231 -12.77 14.99 13.39
C GLU A 231 -11.96 13.71 13.43
N ALA A 232 -10.63 13.83 13.65
CA ALA A 232 -9.74 12.69 13.68
C ALA A 232 -8.80 12.71 14.88
N THR A 233 -8.48 11.51 15.37
CA THR A 233 -7.56 11.32 16.49
C THR A 233 -6.30 10.59 16.03
N ILE A 234 -5.15 11.19 16.25
CA ILE A 234 -3.85 10.53 16.11
C ILE A 234 -3.55 9.78 17.39
N ILE A 235 -3.44 8.47 17.30
CA ILE A 235 -3.10 7.58 18.42
C ILE A 235 -1.59 7.41 18.48
N CYS A 236 -1.02 7.43 19.69
CA CYS A 236 0.38 7.11 19.96
C CYS A 236 0.52 6.26 21.24
N GLU A 237 1.69 5.68 21.49
CA GLU A 237 1.87 4.75 22.60
C GLU A 237 2.33 5.38 23.91
N LYS A 238 3.01 6.56 23.87
CA LYS A 238 3.63 7.20 25.04
C LYS A 238 3.27 8.67 25.15
N ASP A 239 3.22 9.19 26.37
CA ASP A 239 2.97 10.61 26.62
C ASP A 239 4.09 11.52 26.02
N SER A 240 5.35 11.05 26.02
CA SER A 240 6.44 11.74 25.32
C SER A 240 6.18 11.86 23.82
N HIS A 241 5.65 10.82 23.17
CA HIS A 241 5.26 10.86 21.75
C HIS A 241 4.11 11.85 21.51
N LYS A 242 3.12 11.88 22.41
CA LYS A 242 2.01 12.85 22.33
C LYS A 242 2.54 14.29 22.33
N GLY A 243 3.47 14.61 23.22
CA GLY A 243 4.10 15.94 23.26
C GLY A 243 4.79 16.32 21.96
N ILE A 244 5.50 15.39 21.32
CA ILE A 244 6.19 15.61 20.05
C ILE A 244 5.19 15.76 18.88
N ILE A 245 4.14 14.92 18.84
CA ILE A 245 3.09 15.00 17.80
C ILE A 245 2.31 16.31 17.88
N ILE A 246 2.06 16.83 19.07
CA ILE A 246 1.44 18.15 19.26
C ILE A 246 2.44 19.24 18.87
N GLY A 247 3.67 19.14 19.37
CA GLY A 247 4.72 20.12 19.17
C GLY A 247 4.51 21.39 20.00
N LYS A 248 5.52 22.29 20.02
CA LYS A 248 5.46 23.55 20.75
C LYS A 248 4.27 24.40 20.26
N GLY A 249 3.33 24.72 21.18
CA GLY A 249 2.14 25.51 20.81
C GLY A 249 1.24 24.85 19.76
N GLY A 250 1.28 23.50 19.59
CA GLY A 250 0.47 22.81 18.59
C GLY A 250 1.00 22.87 17.15
N GLN A 251 2.21 23.39 16.93
CA GLN A 251 2.74 23.63 15.58
C GLN A 251 2.90 22.35 14.75
N MET A 252 3.33 21.23 15.35
CA MET A 252 3.49 19.98 14.60
C MET A 252 2.15 19.40 14.19
N LEU A 253 1.16 19.38 15.09
CA LEU A 253 -0.19 18.93 14.79
C LEU A 253 -0.84 19.78 13.69
N LYS A 254 -0.67 21.12 13.77
CA LYS A 254 -1.12 22.05 12.72
C LYS A 254 -0.44 21.76 11.37
N LYS A 255 0.88 21.48 11.37
CA LYS A 255 1.63 21.10 10.16
C LYS A 255 1.10 19.82 9.53
N ILE A 256 0.78 18.80 10.34
CA ILE A 256 0.20 17.54 9.85
C ILE A 256 -1.16 17.82 9.22
N GLY A 257 -2.05 18.53 9.91
CA GLY A 257 -3.39 18.86 9.40
C GLY A 257 -3.37 19.70 8.13
N SER A 258 -2.54 20.76 8.07
CA SER A 258 -2.44 21.62 6.89
C SER A 258 -1.85 20.91 5.66
N LYS A 259 -1.05 19.86 5.85
CA LYS A 259 -0.56 19.03 4.75
C LYS A 259 -1.57 17.94 4.33
N ALA A 260 -2.41 17.46 5.24
CA ALA A 260 -3.42 16.45 4.94
C ALA A 260 -4.63 17.05 4.23
N ARG A 261 -5.08 18.23 4.67
CA ARG A 261 -6.31 18.86 4.18
C ARG A 261 -6.41 18.99 2.67
N PRO A 262 -5.41 19.54 1.93
CA PRO A 262 -5.54 19.69 0.49
C PRO A 262 -5.74 18.37 -0.27
N GLU A 263 -5.07 17.30 0.17
CA GLU A 263 -5.23 15.98 -0.47
C GLU A 263 -6.57 15.33 -0.14
N ILE A 264 -7.13 15.63 1.04
CA ILE A 264 -8.47 15.19 1.40
C ILE A 264 -9.52 16.00 0.62
N GLU A 265 -9.32 17.32 0.45
CA GLU A 265 -10.17 18.18 -0.36
C GLU A 265 -10.21 17.74 -1.84
N ASP A 266 -9.04 17.39 -2.39
CA ASP A 266 -8.91 16.87 -3.76
C ASP A 266 -9.65 15.54 -3.92
N MET A 267 -9.53 14.64 -2.95
CA MET A 267 -10.19 13.34 -2.97
C MET A 267 -11.71 13.42 -2.81
N LEU A 268 -12.19 14.34 -1.95
CA LEU A 268 -13.62 14.51 -1.69
C LEU A 268 -14.32 15.48 -2.67
N GLU A 269 -13.53 16.17 -3.49
CA GLU A 269 -13.99 17.24 -4.38
C GLU A 269 -14.79 18.34 -3.65
N MET A 270 -14.45 18.58 -2.36
CA MET A 270 -15.11 19.58 -1.53
C MET A 270 -14.17 20.18 -0.47
N GLN A 271 -14.56 21.33 0.07
CA GLN A 271 -13.82 21.96 1.15
C GLN A 271 -13.84 21.10 2.42
N VAL A 272 -12.75 21.12 3.20
CA VAL A 272 -12.61 20.33 4.42
C VAL A 272 -12.25 21.19 5.63
N ASN A 273 -13.07 21.07 6.68
CA ASN A 273 -12.72 21.52 8.02
C ASN A 273 -12.17 20.34 8.82
N LEU A 274 -10.83 20.24 8.91
CA LEU A 274 -10.13 19.14 9.57
C LEU A 274 -9.71 19.54 10.99
N GLN A 275 -10.21 18.80 11.99
CA GLN A 275 -9.83 18.93 13.39
C GLN A 275 -9.08 17.67 13.84
N LEU A 276 -7.91 17.87 14.47
CA LEU A 276 -7.03 16.80 14.91
C LEU A 276 -6.80 16.83 16.42
N TRP A 277 -6.91 15.65 17.02
CA TRP A 277 -6.54 15.40 18.42
C TRP A 277 -5.42 14.36 18.52
N VAL A 278 -4.79 14.27 19.69
CA VAL A 278 -3.78 13.25 19.98
C VAL A 278 -4.16 12.53 21.27
N LYS A 279 -4.25 11.20 21.19
CA LYS A 279 -4.55 10.31 22.32
C LYS A 279 -3.41 9.30 22.54
N VAL A 280 -3.10 9.02 23.80
CA VAL A 280 -2.17 7.93 24.19
C VAL A 280 -2.97 6.65 24.41
N LYS A 281 -2.54 5.57 23.79
CA LYS A 281 -2.99 4.20 24.00
C LYS A 281 -1.76 3.31 24.13
N LYS A 282 -1.38 3.03 25.37
CA LYS A 282 -0.19 2.24 25.67
C LYS A 282 -0.28 0.86 25.02
N ASP A 283 0.83 0.42 24.45
CA ASP A 283 1.04 -0.91 23.87
C ASP A 283 -0.08 -1.36 22.89
N TRP A 284 -0.70 -0.40 22.18
CA TRP A 284 -1.82 -0.70 21.29
C TRP A 284 -1.46 -1.69 20.17
N ARG A 285 -0.17 -1.70 19.74
CA ARG A 285 0.33 -2.64 18.72
C ARG A 285 0.39 -4.08 19.17
N ASP A 286 0.29 -4.33 20.49
CA ASP A 286 0.29 -5.65 21.11
C ASP A 286 -1.07 -6.03 21.72
N SER A 287 -2.12 -5.18 21.52
CA SER A 287 -3.48 -5.39 21.98
C SER A 287 -4.44 -5.71 20.84
N ASP A 288 -4.93 -6.93 20.73
CA ASP A 288 -5.87 -7.36 19.70
C ASP A 288 -7.15 -6.49 19.67
N VAL A 289 -7.63 -6.07 20.85
CA VAL A 289 -8.82 -5.20 20.97
C VAL A 289 -8.55 -3.81 20.41
N LEU A 290 -7.41 -3.19 20.77
CA LEU A 290 -7.06 -1.86 20.28
C LEU A 290 -6.70 -1.90 18.79
N MET A 291 -5.99 -2.94 18.35
CA MET A 291 -5.70 -3.14 16.93
C MET A 291 -6.99 -3.20 16.10
N LYS A 292 -7.97 -4.01 16.53
CA LYS A 292 -9.27 -4.10 15.86
C LYS A 292 -10.00 -2.75 15.83
N ASN A 293 -9.98 -2.00 16.94
CA ASN A 293 -10.62 -0.67 17.02
C ASN A 293 -9.96 0.37 16.09
N PHE A 294 -8.69 0.17 15.73
CA PHE A 294 -7.94 1.05 14.83
C PHE A 294 -7.91 0.54 13.38
N GLY A 295 -8.75 -0.45 13.05
CA GLY A 295 -8.87 -0.98 11.69
C GLY A 295 -7.89 -2.09 11.33
N TYR A 296 -7.22 -2.70 12.32
CA TYR A 296 -6.31 -3.84 12.13
C TYR A 296 -6.94 -5.09 12.76
N ASN A 297 -7.76 -5.81 12.01
CA ASN A 297 -8.51 -6.95 12.55
C ASN A 297 -7.68 -8.27 12.48
N PRO A 298 -7.21 -8.81 13.62
CA PRO A 298 -6.39 -10.04 13.61
C PRO A 298 -7.09 -11.28 13.02
N LYS A 299 -8.42 -11.31 12.97
CA LYS A 299 -9.18 -12.41 12.36
C LYS A 299 -9.04 -12.41 10.84
N GLU A 300 -8.99 -11.25 10.20
CA GLU A 300 -8.79 -11.14 8.75
C GLU A 300 -7.41 -11.67 8.32
N ALA A 301 -6.41 -11.54 9.19
CA ALA A 301 -5.08 -12.09 8.94
C ALA A 301 -4.98 -13.62 9.11
N LYS A 302 -5.89 -14.23 9.90
CA LYS A 302 -5.86 -15.68 10.20
C LYS A 302 -6.72 -16.53 9.26
N GLY A 303 -7.58 -15.91 8.45
CA GLY A 303 -8.58 -16.65 7.68
C GLY A 303 -9.80 -17.00 8.54
N ASN A 304 -10.96 -17.15 7.91
CA ASN A 304 -12.07 -17.86 8.54
C ASN A 304 -11.77 -19.36 8.38
N ASP A 305 -11.41 -20.01 9.47
CA ASP A 305 -11.52 -21.47 9.58
C ASP A 305 -13.00 -21.86 9.66
#